data_19c04f9de3f26d76b60e7636557fae2d
#
_entry.id   19c04f9de3f26d76b60e7636557fae2d
#
_cell.length_a   1.000
_cell.length_b   1.000
_cell.length_c   1.000
_cell.angle_alpha   90.00
_cell.angle_beta   90.00
_cell.angle_gamma   90.00
#
_symmetry.space_group_name_H-M   'P 1'
#
loop_
_entity.id
_entity.type
_entity.pdbx_description
1 polymer ?
#
loop_
_entity_poly.entity_id
_entity_poly.type
_entity_poly.pdbx_seq_one_letter_code
_entity_poly.pdbx_strand_id
1 'polypeptide(L)'
;MRDSAKNVNQMQQIADAYRAATVKGAWYGPSLAELLERTPSELATKSPVPGAHSIAALLQHLLLWNERIRNTSEGHPLPRWEPEIEWAEPLIPWDELVPRWNRSRDLLEERLRNFPVEDLPKQVPGRTYPYETMLHGIVHHVIYHSGQIAMILSMLRGRAGARS
;
A
#
# COMPACT_ATOMS: atom_id res chain seq x y z
N MET A 1 -11.82 -10.31 -30.81
CA MET A 1 -11.18 -8.96 -30.87
C MET A 1 -11.78 -7.93 -29.87
N ARG A 2 -13.08 -7.89 -29.57
CA ARG A 2 -13.67 -6.95 -28.58
C ARG A 2 -13.31 -7.28 -27.12
N ASP A 3 -13.07 -8.53 -26.76
CA ASP A 3 -12.72 -8.92 -25.39
C ASP A 3 -11.25 -8.56 -25.02
N SER A 4 -10.31 -8.67 -25.96
CA SER A 4 -8.91 -8.32 -25.70
C SER A 4 -8.72 -6.83 -25.38
N ALA A 5 -9.47 -5.93 -26.05
CA ALA A 5 -9.36 -4.49 -25.80
C ALA A 5 -10.00 -4.08 -24.46
N LYS A 6 -11.09 -4.76 -24.02
CA LYS A 6 -11.69 -4.57 -22.69
C LYS A 6 -10.74 -5.04 -21.58
N ASN A 7 -10.06 -6.11 -21.81
CA ASN A 7 -9.18 -6.76 -20.83
C ASN A 7 -7.87 -5.99 -20.60
N VAL A 8 -7.24 -5.45 -21.65
CA VAL A 8 -6.09 -4.55 -21.54
C VAL A 8 -6.47 -3.29 -20.75
N ASN A 9 -7.71 -2.81 -20.92
CA ASN A 9 -8.22 -1.66 -20.18
C ASN A 9 -8.36 -1.96 -18.67
N GLN A 10 -8.70 -3.18 -18.25
CA GLN A 10 -8.91 -3.53 -16.85
C GLN A 10 -7.61 -3.47 -16.02
N MET A 11 -6.52 -4.05 -16.51
CA MET A 11 -5.23 -3.98 -15.83
C MET A 11 -4.68 -2.55 -15.78
N GLN A 12 -4.86 -1.80 -16.86
CA GLN A 12 -4.52 -0.38 -16.90
C GLN A 12 -5.31 0.40 -15.82
N GLN A 13 -6.60 0.14 -15.67
CA GLN A 13 -7.45 0.79 -14.65
C GLN A 13 -6.99 0.46 -13.22
N ILE A 14 -6.64 -0.82 -12.93
CA ILE A 14 -6.12 -1.22 -11.61
C ILE A 14 -4.79 -0.52 -11.33
N ALA A 15 -3.87 -0.51 -12.29
CA ALA A 15 -2.57 0.14 -12.15
C ALA A 15 -2.70 1.66 -11.98
N ASP A 16 -3.60 2.29 -12.74
CA ASP A 16 -3.85 3.74 -12.62
C ASP A 16 -4.51 4.09 -11.28
N ALA A 17 -5.43 3.26 -10.78
CA ALA A 17 -6.02 3.42 -9.46
C ALA A 17 -4.96 3.26 -8.35
N TYR A 18 -4.07 2.27 -8.48
CA TYR A 18 -2.95 2.06 -7.56
C TYR A 18 -2.00 3.28 -7.58
N ARG A 19 -1.65 3.78 -8.76
CA ARG A 19 -0.82 4.98 -8.92
C ARG A 19 -1.49 6.21 -8.32
N ALA A 20 -2.78 6.41 -8.54
CA ALA A 20 -3.52 7.52 -7.96
C ALA A 20 -3.49 7.48 -6.43
N ALA A 21 -3.67 6.31 -5.82
CA ALA A 21 -3.63 6.14 -4.37
C ALA A 21 -2.22 6.33 -3.79
N THR A 22 -1.17 5.95 -4.52
CA THR A 22 0.20 5.89 -4.00
C THR A 22 1.06 7.08 -4.36
N VAL A 23 0.84 7.75 -5.49
CA VAL A 23 1.70 8.83 -6.01
C VAL A 23 0.99 10.15 -6.05
N LYS A 24 -0.04 10.29 -6.90
CA LYS A 24 -0.78 11.55 -7.11
C LYS A 24 -2.02 11.32 -7.97
N GLY A 25 -3.03 12.16 -7.78
CA GLY A 25 -4.19 12.23 -8.65
C GLY A 25 -5.46 11.61 -8.09
N ALA A 26 -5.46 11.20 -6.84
CA ALA A 26 -6.67 10.75 -6.15
C ALA A 26 -7.63 11.94 -5.93
N TRP A 27 -8.90 11.76 -6.32
CA TRP A 27 -9.92 12.80 -6.15
C TRP A 27 -10.47 12.86 -4.71
N TYR A 28 -10.27 11.81 -3.92
CA TYR A 28 -10.84 11.63 -2.58
C TYR A 28 -9.95 12.16 -1.45
N GLY A 29 -8.74 12.58 -1.74
CA GLY A 29 -7.80 13.08 -0.72
C GLY A 29 -6.35 12.97 -1.14
N PRO A 30 -5.40 13.27 -0.24
CA PRO A 30 -3.98 13.15 -0.54
C PRO A 30 -3.60 11.69 -0.77
N SER A 31 -2.72 11.46 -1.74
CA SER A 31 -2.07 10.18 -1.98
C SER A 31 -1.11 9.82 -0.83
N LEU A 32 -0.70 8.55 -0.78
CA LEU A 32 0.27 8.13 0.23
C LEU A 32 1.58 8.92 0.13
N ALA A 33 2.12 9.16 -1.08
CA ALA A 33 3.34 9.95 -1.26
C ALA A 33 3.21 11.36 -0.67
N GLU A 34 2.10 12.05 -0.94
CA GLU A 34 1.84 13.38 -0.38
C GLU A 34 1.72 13.38 1.15
N LEU A 35 1.23 12.29 1.76
CA LEU A 35 1.20 12.12 3.22
C LEU A 35 2.59 11.88 3.78
N LEU A 36 3.41 11.03 3.12
CA LEU A 36 4.77 10.74 3.55
C LEU A 36 5.67 11.98 3.47
N GLU A 37 5.56 12.77 2.39
CA GLU A 37 6.27 14.06 2.25
C GLU A 37 5.93 15.05 3.37
N ARG A 38 4.71 15.00 3.88
CA ARG A 38 4.27 15.85 4.99
C ARG A 38 4.62 15.27 6.36
N THR A 39 5.16 14.06 6.46
CA THR A 39 5.46 13.39 7.73
C THR A 39 6.89 13.64 8.17
N PRO A 40 7.13 14.49 9.19
CA PRO A 40 8.45 14.66 9.76
C PRO A 40 8.95 13.34 10.37
N SER A 41 10.25 13.06 10.23
CA SER A 41 10.86 11.81 10.72
C SER A 41 10.65 11.61 12.23
N GLU A 42 10.69 12.69 13.00
CA GLU A 42 10.47 12.68 14.45
C GLU A 42 9.03 12.35 14.86
N LEU A 43 8.06 12.45 13.95
CA LEU A 43 6.68 12.06 14.18
C LEU A 43 6.36 10.65 13.64
N ALA A 44 7.17 10.15 12.69
CA ALA A 44 6.87 8.91 11.98
C ALA A 44 6.75 7.69 12.90
N THR A 45 7.58 7.63 13.95
CA THR A 45 7.62 6.51 14.93
C THR A 45 6.73 6.74 16.16
N LYS A 46 6.05 7.90 16.25
CA LYS A 46 5.19 8.20 17.41
C LYS A 46 3.81 7.59 17.23
N SER A 47 3.34 6.92 18.28
CA SER A 47 1.95 6.49 18.36
C SER A 47 1.05 7.67 18.80
N PRO A 48 -0.10 7.88 18.14
CA PRO A 48 -1.02 8.96 18.50
C PRO A 48 -1.71 8.72 19.85
N VAL A 49 -1.96 7.46 20.21
CA VAL A 49 -2.56 7.02 21.49
C VAL A 49 -1.97 5.66 21.87
N PRO A 50 -1.98 5.27 23.15
CA PRO A 50 -1.54 3.94 23.58
C PRO A 50 -2.23 2.84 22.79
N GLY A 51 -1.45 1.88 22.27
CA GLY A 51 -1.96 0.73 21.51
C GLY A 51 -2.25 1.00 20.02
N ALA A 52 -2.12 2.23 19.53
CA ALA A 52 -2.23 2.52 18.11
C ALA A 52 -0.86 2.38 17.40
N HIS A 53 -0.89 2.00 16.14
CA HIS A 53 0.31 1.91 15.31
C HIS A 53 0.88 3.31 15.00
N SER A 54 2.19 3.38 14.80
CA SER A 54 2.87 4.54 14.27
C SER A 54 2.69 4.65 12.75
N ILE A 55 3.00 5.82 12.18
CA ILE A 55 3.03 5.99 10.71
C ILE A 55 4.08 5.07 10.09
N ALA A 56 5.23 4.90 10.75
CA ALA A 56 6.29 4.02 10.29
C ALA A 56 5.87 2.54 10.30
N ALA A 57 5.14 2.08 11.32
CA ALA A 57 4.59 0.72 11.36
C ALA A 57 3.57 0.48 10.24
N LEU A 58 2.69 1.45 9.98
CA LEU A 58 1.74 1.38 8.85
C LEU A 58 2.44 1.34 7.50
N LEU A 59 3.50 2.12 7.31
CA LEU A 59 4.28 2.11 6.08
C LEU A 59 5.03 0.79 5.89
N GLN A 60 5.61 0.24 6.97
CA GLN A 60 6.25 -1.08 6.96
C GLN A 60 5.25 -2.18 6.59
N HIS A 61 4.04 -2.13 7.14
CA HIS A 61 2.95 -3.05 6.81
C HIS A 61 2.56 -2.95 5.32
N LEU A 62 2.41 -1.75 4.79
CA LEU A 62 2.12 -1.54 3.37
C LEU A 62 3.25 -2.05 2.46
N LEU A 63 4.51 -1.82 2.84
CA LEU A 63 5.69 -2.35 2.13
C LEU A 63 5.66 -3.88 2.06
N LEU A 64 5.41 -4.54 3.20
CA LEU A 64 5.32 -6.00 3.28
C LEU A 64 4.22 -6.54 2.35
N TRP A 65 3.05 -5.91 2.33
CA TRP A 65 1.95 -6.32 1.45
C TRP A 65 2.24 -6.07 -0.02
N ASN A 66 2.91 -4.98 -0.38
CA ASN A 66 3.36 -4.76 -1.74
C ASN A 66 4.28 -5.87 -2.26
N GLU A 67 5.27 -6.25 -1.44
CA GLU A 67 6.21 -7.32 -1.78
C GLU A 67 5.49 -8.68 -1.91
N ARG A 68 4.56 -8.99 -1.00
CA ARG A 68 3.75 -10.22 -1.05
C ARG A 68 2.87 -10.29 -2.29
N ILE A 69 2.12 -9.21 -2.59
CA ILE A 69 1.24 -9.17 -3.76
C ILE A 69 2.03 -9.28 -5.05
N ARG A 70 3.19 -8.60 -5.14
CA ARG A 70 4.08 -8.72 -6.30
C ARG A 70 4.54 -10.18 -6.48
N ASN A 71 5.10 -10.80 -5.45
CA ASN A 71 5.57 -12.18 -5.51
C ASN A 71 4.42 -13.16 -5.84
N THR A 72 3.24 -12.96 -5.24
CA THR A 72 2.07 -13.80 -5.51
C THR A 72 1.58 -13.64 -6.94
N SER A 73 1.64 -12.42 -7.50
CA SER A 73 1.32 -12.18 -8.91
C SER A 73 2.32 -12.84 -9.88
N GLU A 74 3.49 -13.25 -9.40
CA GLU A 74 4.50 -14.03 -10.12
C GLU A 74 4.31 -15.56 -9.94
N GLY A 75 3.23 -15.98 -9.24
CA GLY A 75 2.86 -17.38 -9.05
C GLY A 75 3.27 -17.98 -7.71
N HIS A 76 3.90 -17.23 -6.82
CA HIS A 76 4.23 -17.71 -5.48
C HIS A 76 2.99 -17.75 -4.57
N PRO A 77 2.90 -18.69 -3.61
CA PRO A 77 1.81 -18.70 -2.65
C PRO A 77 1.78 -17.42 -1.81
N LEU A 78 0.58 -16.87 -1.59
CA LEU A 78 0.42 -15.76 -0.66
C LEU A 78 0.64 -16.27 0.78
N PRO A 79 1.62 -15.72 1.53
CA PRO A 79 1.89 -16.13 2.89
C PRO A 79 0.65 -16.05 3.80
N ARG A 80 0.64 -16.84 4.87
CA ARG A 80 -0.38 -16.71 5.92
C ARG A 80 -0.19 -15.39 6.66
N TRP A 81 -1.29 -14.89 7.19
CA TRP A 81 -1.25 -13.73 8.06
C TRP A 81 -0.67 -14.10 9.43
N GLU A 82 0.33 -13.35 9.88
CA GLU A 82 1.03 -13.52 11.14
C GLU A 82 1.14 -12.18 11.84
N PRO A 83 0.34 -11.92 12.92
CA PRO A 83 0.25 -10.60 13.55
C PRO A 83 1.60 -10.00 13.97
N GLU A 84 2.51 -10.84 14.46
CA GLU A 84 3.83 -10.43 14.94
C GLU A 84 4.72 -9.88 13.81
N ILE A 85 4.53 -10.40 12.59
CA ILE A 85 5.26 -9.96 11.38
C ILE A 85 4.54 -8.74 10.78
N GLU A 86 3.21 -8.80 10.73
CA GLU A 86 2.38 -7.77 10.08
C GLU A 86 2.53 -6.39 10.74
N TRP A 87 2.71 -6.37 12.06
CA TRP A 87 2.72 -5.16 12.86
C TRP A 87 4.04 -4.91 13.58
N ALA A 88 5.12 -5.53 13.11
CA ALA A 88 6.44 -5.24 13.61
C ALA A 88 6.81 -3.77 13.33
N GLU A 89 7.36 -3.09 14.33
CA GLU A 89 7.97 -1.79 14.09
C GLU A 89 9.16 -1.94 13.14
N PRO A 90 9.35 -0.97 12.21
CA PRO A 90 10.46 -1.06 11.26
C PRO A 90 11.81 -1.02 11.97
N LEU A 91 12.71 -1.91 11.58
CA LEU A 91 14.09 -1.97 12.07
C LEU A 91 15.02 -0.97 11.37
N ILE A 92 14.53 -0.31 10.33
CA ILE A 92 15.26 0.69 9.54
C ILE A 92 14.71 2.09 9.82
N PRO A 93 15.54 3.13 9.75
CA PRO A 93 15.10 4.50 9.98
C PRO A 93 14.12 4.97 8.90
N TRP A 94 13.36 6.02 9.24
CA TRP A 94 12.35 6.60 8.34
C TRP A 94 12.91 6.99 6.97
N ASP A 95 14.11 7.59 6.96
CA ASP A 95 14.78 8.07 5.76
C ASP A 95 15.25 6.93 4.83
N GLU A 96 15.27 5.69 5.32
CA GLU A 96 15.51 4.49 4.52
C GLU A 96 14.21 3.78 4.16
N LEU A 97 13.21 3.81 5.06
CA LEU A 97 11.92 3.15 4.87
C LEU A 97 11.13 3.78 3.70
N VAL A 98 11.09 5.11 3.60
CA VAL A 98 10.37 5.81 2.53
C VAL A 98 10.94 5.51 1.14
N PRO A 99 12.26 5.60 0.88
CA PRO A 99 12.84 5.16 -0.39
C PRO A 99 12.60 3.69 -0.71
N ARG A 100 12.63 2.80 0.28
CA ARG A 100 12.34 1.38 0.11
C ARG A 100 10.89 1.15 -0.29
N TRP A 101 9.94 1.84 0.36
CA TRP A 101 8.55 1.86 -0.05
C TRP A 101 8.38 2.33 -1.50
N ASN A 102 8.98 3.47 -1.88
CA ASN A 102 8.88 4.02 -3.21
C ASN A 102 9.32 3.02 -4.28
N ARG A 103 10.45 2.34 -4.05
CA ARG A 103 10.94 1.29 -4.96
C ARG A 103 9.97 0.11 -5.06
N SER A 104 9.46 -0.37 -3.94
CA SER A 104 8.50 -1.48 -3.90
C SER A 104 7.20 -1.11 -4.62
N ARG A 105 6.71 0.13 -4.43
CA ARG A 105 5.54 0.68 -5.12
C ARG A 105 5.73 0.67 -6.64
N ASP A 106 6.87 1.16 -7.13
CA ASP A 106 7.14 1.25 -8.57
C ASP A 106 7.21 -0.15 -9.20
N LEU A 107 7.86 -1.10 -8.53
CA LEU A 107 7.91 -2.50 -8.95
C LEU A 107 6.52 -3.16 -8.98
N LEU A 108 5.67 -2.89 -8.01
CA LEU A 108 4.30 -3.42 -8.02
C LEU A 108 3.46 -2.74 -9.11
N GLU A 109 3.57 -1.42 -9.31
CA GLU A 109 2.86 -0.73 -10.39
C GLU A 109 3.24 -1.32 -11.76
N GLU A 110 4.54 -1.53 -12.00
CA GLU A 110 5.02 -2.18 -13.23
C GLU A 110 4.45 -3.58 -13.38
N ARG A 111 4.43 -4.37 -12.29
CA ARG A 111 3.85 -5.71 -12.31
C ARG A 111 2.35 -5.70 -12.60
N LEU A 112 1.59 -4.75 -12.03
CA LEU A 112 0.16 -4.59 -12.31
C LEU A 112 -0.09 -4.29 -13.79
N ARG A 113 0.70 -3.40 -14.40
CA ARG A 113 0.57 -3.05 -15.83
C ARG A 113 0.85 -4.25 -16.76
N ASN A 114 1.74 -5.12 -16.35
CA ASN A 114 2.20 -6.28 -17.13
C ASN A 114 1.56 -7.61 -16.68
N PHE A 115 0.57 -7.58 -15.77
CA PHE A 115 -0.10 -8.81 -15.33
C PHE A 115 -0.95 -9.39 -16.47
N PRO A 116 -0.84 -10.71 -16.77
CA PRO A 116 -1.65 -11.34 -17.81
C PRO A 116 -3.13 -11.27 -17.47
N VAL A 117 -3.89 -10.58 -18.26
CA VAL A 117 -5.33 -10.35 -18.00
C VAL A 117 -6.15 -11.64 -18.01
N GLU A 118 -5.71 -12.63 -18.77
CA GLU A 118 -6.28 -13.98 -18.79
C GLU A 118 -6.08 -14.75 -17.48
N ASP A 119 -5.19 -14.26 -16.61
CA ASP A 119 -4.94 -14.84 -15.30
C ASP A 119 -5.82 -14.23 -14.19
N LEU A 120 -6.48 -13.09 -14.46
CA LEU A 120 -7.35 -12.43 -13.48
C LEU A 120 -8.42 -13.36 -12.85
N PRO A 121 -9.12 -14.23 -13.61
CA PRO A 121 -10.11 -15.14 -13.03
C PRO A 121 -9.51 -16.38 -12.34
N LYS A 122 -8.18 -16.62 -12.48
CA LYS A 122 -7.53 -17.76 -11.84
C LYS A 122 -7.42 -17.55 -10.34
N GLN A 123 -7.55 -18.63 -9.58
CA GLN A 123 -7.38 -18.58 -8.13
C GLN A 123 -5.94 -18.23 -7.74
N VAL A 124 -5.83 -17.37 -6.75
CA VAL A 124 -4.55 -17.09 -6.08
C VAL A 124 -4.05 -18.36 -5.38
N PRO A 125 -2.78 -18.77 -5.55
CA PRO A 125 -2.25 -19.97 -4.91
C PRO A 125 -2.47 -19.98 -3.39
N GLY A 126 -3.16 -21.01 -2.90
CA GLY A 126 -3.50 -21.17 -1.49
C GLY A 126 -4.65 -20.29 -0.98
N ARG A 127 -5.44 -19.68 -1.86
CA ARG A 127 -6.62 -18.88 -1.52
C ARG A 127 -7.86 -19.35 -2.28
N THR A 128 -9.05 -18.92 -1.80
CA THR A 128 -10.35 -19.25 -2.40
C THR A 128 -10.89 -18.15 -3.33
N TYR A 129 -10.13 -17.08 -3.54
CA TYR A 129 -10.51 -15.95 -4.37
C TYR A 129 -9.54 -15.79 -5.56
N PRO A 130 -9.99 -15.13 -6.65
CA PRO A 130 -9.17 -14.94 -7.85
C PRO A 130 -8.18 -13.78 -7.72
N TYR A 131 -7.20 -13.74 -8.64
CA TYR A 131 -6.26 -12.62 -8.73
C TYR A 131 -6.95 -11.26 -8.86
N GLU A 132 -8.05 -11.16 -9.59
CA GLU A 132 -8.83 -9.93 -9.72
C GLU A 132 -9.18 -9.33 -8.35
N THR A 133 -9.68 -10.16 -7.43
CA THR A 133 -10.00 -9.74 -6.05
C THR A 133 -8.77 -9.25 -5.32
N MET A 134 -7.64 -9.96 -5.45
CA MET A 134 -6.38 -9.59 -4.79
C MET A 134 -5.81 -8.27 -5.32
N LEU A 135 -5.82 -8.09 -6.64
CA LEU A 135 -5.23 -6.91 -7.28
C LEU A 135 -6.08 -5.64 -7.09
N HIS A 136 -7.41 -5.74 -7.02
CA HIS A 136 -8.25 -4.66 -6.53
C HIS A 136 -8.05 -4.42 -5.03
N GLY A 137 -7.90 -5.50 -4.27
CA GLY A 137 -7.69 -5.46 -2.82
C GLY A 137 -6.49 -4.64 -2.40
N ILE A 138 -5.35 -4.73 -3.11
CA ILE A 138 -4.15 -3.93 -2.75
C ILE A 138 -4.39 -2.42 -2.93
N VAL A 139 -5.18 -1.99 -3.92
CA VAL A 139 -5.56 -0.58 -4.09
C VAL A 139 -6.37 -0.11 -2.88
N HIS A 140 -7.39 -0.87 -2.50
CA HIS A 140 -8.23 -0.54 -1.34
C HIS A 140 -7.42 -0.54 -0.03
N HIS A 141 -6.47 -1.46 0.11
CA HIS A 141 -5.59 -1.58 1.26
C HIS A 141 -4.72 -0.34 1.45
N VAL A 142 -4.11 0.16 0.37
CA VAL A 142 -3.34 1.40 0.41
C VAL A 142 -4.23 2.58 0.78
N ILE A 143 -5.42 2.73 0.18
CA ILE A 143 -6.36 3.81 0.49
C ILE A 143 -6.77 3.77 1.96
N TYR A 144 -7.10 2.58 2.48
CA TYR A 144 -7.48 2.39 3.87
C TYR A 144 -6.39 2.86 4.85
N HIS A 145 -5.15 2.43 4.63
CA HIS A 145 -4.04 2.82 5.50
C HIS A 145 -3.58 4.27 5.29
N SER A 146 -3.71 4.81 4.08
CA SER A 146 -3.47 6.24 3.84
C SER A 146 -4.41 7.13 4.66
N GLY A 147 -5.69 6.74 4.77
CA GLY A 147 -6.64 7.43 5.65
C GLY A 147 -6.23 7.39 7.12
N GLN A 148 -5.72 6.25 7.61
CA GLN A 148 -5.18 6.13 8.97
C GLN A 148 -3.95 7.02 9.18
N ILE A 149 -3.01 7.02 8.23
CA ILE A 149 -1.80 7.87 8.27
C ILE A 149 -2.20 9.35 8.30
N ALA A 150 -3.14 9.78 7.47
CA ALA A 150 -3.62 11.16 7.45
C ALA A 150 -4.19 11.58 8.81
N MET A 151 -5.00 10.72 9.42
CA MET A 151 -5.58 10.96 10.75
C MET A 151 -4.51 11.01 11.85
N ILE A 152 -3.57 10.06 11.87
CA ILE A 152 -2.47 10.02 12.84
C ILE A 152 -1.61 11.28 12.72
N LEU A 153 -1.23 11.67 11.51
CA LEU A 153 -0.45 12.89 11.27
C LEU A 153 -1.16 14.14 11.78
N SER A 154 -2.47 14.26 11.57
CA SER A 154 -3.28 15.36 12.08
C SER A 154 -3.29 15.38 13.60
N MET A 155 -3.49 14.25 14.26
CA MET A 155 -3.51 14.13 15.72
C MET A 155 -2.16 14.49 16.36
N LEU A 156 -1.05 14.04 15.77
CA LEU A 156 0.28 14.32 16.27
C LEU A 156 0.65 15.79 16.11
N ARG A 157 0.27 16.44 15.00
CA ARG A 157 0.49 17.88 14.77
C ARG A 157 -0.37 18.75 15.69
N GLY A 158 -1.64 18.41 15.89
CA GLY A 158 -2.52 19.15 16.82
C GLY A 158 -1.99 19.14 18.26
N ARG A 159 -1.37 18.03 18.70
CA ARG A 159 -0.73 17.95 20.02
C ARG A 159 0.57 18.76 20.13
N ALA A 160 1.32 18.90 19.03
CA ALA A 160 2.53 19.74 19.01
C ALA A 160 2.18 21.22 19.14
N GLY A 161 1.14 21.69 18.45
CA GLY A 161 0.66 23.07 18.54
C GLY A 161 -0.03 23.45 19.86
N ALA A 162 -0.55 22.47 20.60
CA ALA A 162 -1.17 22.71 21.92
C ALA A 162 -0.17 22.81 23.09
N ARG A 163 1.13 22.59 22.83
CA ARG A 163 2.23 22.65 23.83
C ARG A 163 3.14 23.87 23.65
N SER A 164 2.89 24.68 22.63
CA SER A 164 3.55 25.96 22.37
C SER A 164 2.67 27.13 22.81
#